data_d106f87eac0b7b8793b12d59016359c5
#
_entry.id   d106f87eac0b7b8793b12d59016359c5
#
_cell.length_a   1.000
_cell.length_b   1.000
_cell.length_c   1.000
_cell.angle_alpha   90.00
_cell.angle_beta   90.00
_cell.angle_gamma   90.00
#
_symmetry.space_group_name_H-M   'P 1'
#
loop_
_entity.id
_entity.type
_entity.pdbx_description
1 polymer ?
#
loop_
_entity_poly.entity_id
_entity_poly.type
_entity_poly.pdbx_seq_one_letter_code
_entity_poly.pdbx_strand_id
1 'polypeptide(L)'
;MKKELKNDLLLYPCPVLLVTAKYKNTENVFTVSWAGIACSHPEYITISIKPSRFSYSIIQQSGCFTVNIVNEKLLPIADYCGTFSGKNHDKFTECKLTKVPGHTIDVPLIEECPINIECQVEQIIKLGSHDLFIGKVLCKLIDSNIDIRNMHTMLTPLTYFRPNYYALNDNCLGTYGKSFGLTNRSISENKAPKKL
;
A
#
# COMPACT_ATOMS: atom_id res chain seq x y z
N MET A 1 13.19 -30.82 9.39
CA MET A 1 14.48 -30.16 9.15
C MET A 1 14.26 -28.86 8.37
N LYS A 2 14.96 -27.77 8.70
CA LYS A 2 14.96 -26.51 7.93
C LYS A 2 16.19 -26.49 7.04
N LYS A 3 16.08 -25.85 5.85
CA LYS A 3 17.20 -25.61 4.93
C LYS A 3 17.43 -24.13 4.76
N GLU A 4 18.67 -23.72 4.57
CA GLU A 4 19.01 -22.35 4.22
C GLU A 4 18.56 -22.07 2.78
N LEU A 5 17.92 -20.90 2.59
CA LEU A 5 17.60 -20.35 1.27
C LEU A 5 18.43 -19.09 1.05
N LYS A 6 19.11 -19.01 -0.10
CA LYS A 6 19.89 -17.85 -0.51
C LYS A 6 19.10 -17.11 -1.60
N ASN A 7 19.13 -15.77 -1.53
CA ASN A 7 18.58 -14.87 -2.56
C ASN A 7 17.05 -14.87 -2.76
N ASP A 8 16.29 -15.41 -1.81
CA ASP A 8 14.83 -15.34 -1.84
C ASP A 8 14.30 -14.40 -0.75
N LEU A 9 13.40 -13.52 -1.15
CA LEU A 9 12.65 -12.68 -0.23
C LEU A 9 11.39 -13.43 0.17
N LEU A 10 11.24 -13.73 1.46
CA LEU A 10 10.19 -14.62 1.98
C LEU A 10 9.16 -13.90 2.86
N LEU A 11 9.20 -12.58 2.93
CA LEU A 11 8.21 -11.83 3.70
C LEU A 11 6.93 -11.63 2.87
N TYR A 12 6.01 -12.54 3.04
CA TYR A 12 4.71 -12.55 2.35
C TYR A 12 3.56 -12.80 3.35
N PRO A 13 2.31 -12.39 3.00
CA PRO A 13 1.91 -11.65 1.81
C PRO A 13 2.29 -10.17 1.89
N CYS A 14 2.47 -9.55 0.73
CA CYS A 14 2.65 -8.11 0.61
C CYS A 14 1.34 -7.45 0.15
N PRO A 15 1.04 -6.21 0.53
CA PRO A 15 -0.08 -5.48 -0.05
C PRO A 15 0.16 -5.22 -1.54
N VAL A 16 -0.90 -4.99 -2.29
CA VAL A 16 -0.84 -4.47 -3.66
C VAL A 16 -1.48 -3.10 -3.67
N LEU A 17 -0.72 -2.10 -4.08
CA LEU A 17 -1.12 -0.70 -4.01
C LEU A 17 -0.84 -0.02 -5.36
N LEU A 18 -1.74 0.87 -5.79
CA LEU A 18 -1.43 1.84 -6.84
C LEU A 18 -0.91 3.12 -6.19
N VAL A 19 0.28 3.51 -6.55
CA VAL A 19 0.89 4.77 -6.08
C VAL A 19 0.89 5.76 -7.23
N THR A 20 0.41 6.98 -6.98
CA THR A 20 0.49 8.05 -7.95
C THR A 20 1.51 9.09 -7.53
N ALA A 21 2.10 9.73 -8.51
CA ALA A 21 3.11 10.76 -8.33
C ALA A 21 2.94 11.82 -9.42
N LYS A 22 3.21 13.08 -9.06
CA LYS A 22 3.19 14.21 -9.99
C LYS A 22 4.26 15.20 -9.65
N TYR A 23 4.95 15.70 -10.66
CA TYR A 23 5.85 16.84 -10.56
C TYR A 23 5.73 17.69 -11.82
N LYS A 24 5.33 18.93 -11.69
CA LYS A 24 5.01 19.82 -12.82
C LYS A 24 3.96 19.16 -13.74
N ASN A 25 4.27 19.02 -15.02
CA ASN A 25 3.39 18.43 -16.03
C ASN A 25 3.57 16.90 -16.19
N THR A 26 4.42 16.28 -15.37
CA THR A 26 4.67 14.84 -15.43
C THR A 26 3.98 14.15 -14.28
N GLU A 27 3.11 13.21 -14.61
CA GLU A 27 2.41 12.38 -13.64
C GLU A 27 2.51 10.90 -14.03
N ASN A 28 2.41 10.03 -13.06
CA ASN A 28 2.45 8.59 -13.29
C ASN A 28 1.71 7.82 -12.20
N VAL A 29 1.22 6.64 -12.56
CA VAL A 29 0.72 5.62 -11.64
C VAL A 29 1.58 4.36 -11.76
N PHE A 30 1.88 3.69 -10.65
CA PHE A 30 2.68 2.47 -10.63
C PHE A 30 2.31 1.59 -9.44
N THR A 31 2.54 0.30 -9.57
CA THR A 31 2.23 -0.66 -8.52
C THR A 31 3.38 -0.81 -7.55
N VAL A 32 3.05 -0.82 -6.27
CA VAL A 32 3.98 -1.06 -5.17
C VAL A 32 3.44 -2.18 -4.31
N SER A 33 4.30 -3.16 -4.01
CA SER A 33 4.00 -4.25 -3.06
C SER A 33 4.87 -4.17 -1.80
N TRP A 34 5.99 -3.47 -1.87
CA TRP A 34 6.84 -3.26 -0.69
C TRP A 34 6.47 -1.95 -0.02
N ALA A 35 5.43 -2.04 0.79
CA ALA A 35 4.86 -0.92 1.53
C ALA A 35 4.36 -1.40 2.89
N GLY A 36 4.27 -0.48 3.82
CA GLY A 36 3.77 -0.79 5.15
C GLY A 36 3.53 0.45 6.00
N ILE A 37 2.82 0.26 7.11
CA ILE A 37 2.66 1.27 8.16
C ILE A 37 3.95 1.31 8.98
N ALA A 38 4.55 2.48 9.11
CA ALA A 38 5.77 2.67 9.88
C ALA A 38 5.52 3.24 11.28
N CYS A 39 4.52 4.10 11.43
CA CYS A 39 4.19 4.74 12.70
C CYS A 39 2.71 5.13 12.72
N SER A 40 2.09 5.11 13.91
CA SER A 40 0.68 5.47 14.10
C SER A 40 0.47 6.90 14.60
N HIS A 41 1.46 7.49 15.32
CA HIS A 41 1.39 8.86 15.86
C HIS A 41 2.77 9.52 15.87
N PRO A 42 3.07 10.44 14.93
CA PRO A 42 2.28 10.74 13.72
C PRO A 42 2.20 9.56 12.77
N GLU A 43 1.18 9.56 11.89
CA GLU A 43 1.00 8.46 10.95
C GLU A 43 2.03 8.53 9.82
N TYR A 44 2.74 7.42 9.60
CA TYR A 44 3.69 7.25 8.51
C TYR A 44 3.45 5.96 7.75
N ILE A 45 3.56 6.05 6.43
CA ILE A 45 3.56 4.92 5.49
C ILE A 45 4.91 4.87 4.80
N THR A 46 5.45 3.68 4.61
CA THR A 46 6.68 3.45 3.83
C THR A 46 6.36 2.81 2.50
N ILE A 47 7.11 3.20 1.46
CA ILE A 47 7.15 2.53 0.17
C ILE A 47 8.61 2.36 -0.27
N SER A 48 8.96 1.20 -0.83
CA SER A 48 10.30 0.94 -1.36
C SER A 48 10.30 0.99 -2.88
N ILE A 49 11.13 1.85 -3.46
CA ILE A 49 11.17 2.10 -4.91
C ILE A 49 12.61 1.95 -5.43
N LYS A 50 12.78 1.24 -6.55
CA LYS A 50 14.07 1.21 -7.26
C LYS A 50 14.38 2.59 -7.85
N PRO A 51 15.61 3.13 -7.71
CA PRO A 51 16.00 4.40 -8.33
C PRO A 51 15.81 4.43 -9.86
N SER A 52 15.83 3.27 -10.52
CA SER A 52 15.62 3.14 -11.97
C SER A 52 14.14 3.25 -12.40
N ARG A 53 13.17 3.23 -11.47
CA ARG A 53 11.75 3.38 -11.81
C ARG A 53 11.42 4.82 -12.16
N PHE A 54 10.59 5.01 -13.19
CA PHE A 54 10.20 6.33 -13.70
C PHE A 54 9.60 7.24 -12.60
N SER A 55 8.77 6.70 -11.71
CA SER A 55 8.15 7.46 -10.61
C SER A 55 9.13 7.87 -9.52
N TYR A 56 10.33 7.25 -9.42
CA TYR A 56 11.28 7.57 -8.37
C TYR A 56 11.67 9.06 -8.38
N SER A 57 12.12 9.55 -9.53
CA SER A 57 12.51 10.96 -9.68
C SER A 57 11.34 11.93 -9.54
N ILE A 58 10.14 11.51 -9.93
CA ILE A 58 8.92 12.33 -9.79
C ILE A 58 8.64 12.55 -8.30
N ILE A 59 8.61 11.48 -7.49
CA ILE A 59 8.36 11.59 -6.05
C ILE A 59 9.51 12.32 -5.34
N GLN A 60 10.76 12.05 -5.71
CA GLN A 60 11.91 12.72 -5.13
C GLN A 60 11.86 14.24 -5.35
N GLN A 61 11.40 14.69 -6.51
CA GLN A 61 11.33 16.11 -6.86
C GLN A 61 10.09 16.80 -6.29
N SER A 62 8.93 16.11 -6.27
CA SER A 62 7.69 16.68 -5.73
C SER A 62 7.64 16.65 -4.20
N GLY A 63 8.34 15.69 -3.58
CA GLY A 63 8.21 15.44 -2.15
C GLY A 63 6.86 14.85 -1.74
N CYS A 64 6.03 14.40 -2.68
CA CYS A 64 4.68 13.92 -2.42
C CYS A 64 4.32 12.69 -3.26
N PHE A 65 3.42 11.87 -2.73
CA PHE A 65 2.80 10.75 -3.45
C PHE A 65 1.45 10.42 -2.83
N THR A 66 0.61 9.68 -3.56
CA THR A 66 -0.60 9.09 -2.98
C THR A 66 -0.51 7.57 -3.00
N VAL A 67 -1.14 6.95 -2.02
CA VAL A 67 -1.34 5.50 -1.95
C VAL A 67 -2.82 5.22 -2.16
N ASN A 68 -3.13 4.43 -3.17
CA ASN A 68 -4.50 4.08 -3.53
C ASN A 68 -4.67 2.58 -3.32
N ILE A 69 -5.59 2.20 -2.42
CA ILE A 69 -5.86 0.79 -2.10
C ILE A 69 -6.65 0.18 -3.24
N VAL A 70 -6.19 -0.95 -3.74
CA VAL A 70 -6.86 -1.68 -4.83
C VAL A 70 -7.62 -2.88 -4.31
N ASN A 71 -8.76 -3.14 -4.95
CA ASN A 71 -9.55 -4.35 -4.74
C ASN A 71 -9.35 -5.36 -5.88
N GLU A 72 -9.98 -6.51 -5.79
CA GLU A 72 -9.87 -7.59 -6.79
C GLU A 72 -10.24 -7.16 -8.22
N LYS A 73 -11.19 -6.22 -8.37
CA LYS A 73 -11.64 -5.72 -9.69
C LYS A 73 -10.54 -4.95 -10.42
N LEU A 74 -9.62 -4.36 -9.66
CA LEU A 74 -8.51 -3.58 -10.19
C LEU A 74 -7.24 -4.42 -10.45
N LEU A 75 -7.29 -5.76 -10.26
CA LEU A 75 -6.14 -6.63 -10.49
C LEU A 75 -5.49 -6.45 -11.88
N PRO A 76 -6.21 -6.44 -13.01
CA PRO A 76 -5.57 -6.26 -14.32
C PRO A 76 -4.83 -4.93 -14.43
N ILE A 77 -5.38 -3.88 -13.84
CA ILE A 77 -4.77 -2.55 -13.81
C ILE A 77 -3.53 -2.52 -12.92
N ALA A 78 -3.61 -3.12 -11.75
CA ALA A 78 -2.47 -3.20 -10.83
C ALA A 78 -1.30 -3.97 -11.45
N ASP A 79 -1.57 -5.09 -12.12
CA ASP A 79 -0.54 -5.87 -12.81
C ASP A 79 0.07 -5.10 -13.98
N TYR A 80 -0.77 -4.46 -14.80
CA TYR A 80 -0.33 -3.58 -15.88
C TYR A 80 0.58 -2.45 -15.37
N CYS A 81 0.14 -1.71 -14.37
CA CYS A 81 0.88 -0.59 -13.79
C CYS A 81 2.22 -1.00 -13.14
N GLY A 82 2.33 -2.25 -12.68
CA GLY A 82 3.57 -2.83 -12.15
C GLY A 82 4.55 -3.28 -13.23
N THR A 83 4.02 -3.71 -14.38
CA THR A 83 4.79 -4.30 -15.48
C THR A 83 5.35 -3.23 -16.42
N PHE A 84 4.52 -2.29 -16.87
CA PHE A 84 4.90 -1.29 -17.86
C PHE A 84 5.44 0.00 -17.23
N SER A 85 6.39 0.64 -17.94
CA SER A 85 7.01 1.88 -17.45
C SER A 85 6.22 3.10 -17.93
N GLY A 86 5.93 4.04 -17.03
CA GLY A 86 5.33 5.34 -17.36
C GLY A 86 6.18 6.24 -18.26
N LYS A 87 7.44 5.84 -18.52
CA LYS A 87 8.28 6.53 -19.51
C LYS A 87 7.73 6.36 -20.94
N ASN A 88 7.11 5.21 -21.22
CA ASN A 88 6.66 4.83 -22.57
C ASN A 88 5.13 4.64 -22.65
N HIS A 89 4.43 4.68 -21.52
CA HIS A 89 3.00 4.37 -21.42
C HIS A 89 2.27 5.42 -20.58
N ASP A 90 1.23 6.03 -21.13
CA ASP A 90 0.27 6.80 -20.36
C ASP A 90 -0.72 5.84 -19.68
N LYS A 91 -0.34 5.39 -18.50
CA LYS A 91 -1.09 4.37 -17.78
C LYS A 91 -2.45 4.84 -17.26
N PHE A 92 -2.64 6.14 -17.05
CA PHE A 92 -3.97 6.67 -16.72
C PHE A 92 -4.92 6.49 -17.90
N THR A 93 -4.49 6.90 -19.09
CA THR A 93 -5.30 6.77 -20.31
C THR A 93 -5.48 5.31 -20.73
N GLU A 94 -4.40 4.52 -20.79
CA GLU A 94 -4.42 3.14 -21.24
C GLU A 94 -5.24 2.22 -20.32
N CYS A 95 -5.20 2.46 -19.00
CA CYS A 95 -6.00 1.72 -18.01
C CYS A 95 -7.37 2.35 -17.77
N LYS A 96 -7.70 3.46 -18.43
CA LYS A 96 -8.95 4.21 -18.22
C LYS A 96 -9.19 4.59 -16.76
N LEU A 97 -8.14 4.98 -16.06
CA LEU A 97 -8.22 5.44 -14.68
C LEU A 97 -8.69 6.89 -14.63
N THR A 98 -9.68 7.15 -13.78
CA THR A 98 -10.21 8.49 -13.54
C THR A 98 -9.36 9.20 -12.50
N LYS A 99 -8.75 10.31 -12.91
CA LYS A 99 -7.97 11.16 -12.01
C LYS A 99 -8.89 12.10 -11.24
N VAL A 100 -8.76 12.11 -9.91
CA VAL A 100 -9.39 13.10 -9.04
C VAL A 100 -8.29 13.99 -8.47
N PRO A 101 -8.48 15.31 -8.40
CA PRO A 101 -7.50 16.20 -7.76
C PRO A 101 -7.22 15.76 -6.32
N GLY A 102 -5.96 15.83 -5.90
CA GLY A 102 -5.59 15.64 -4.50
C GLY A 102 -6.26 16.69 -3.60
N HIS A 103 -6.55 16.31 -2.37
CA HIS A 103 -7.23 17.16 -1.39
C HIS A 103 -6.27 18.13 -0.70
N THR A 104 -5.05 17.66 -0.37
CA THR A 104 -4.03 18.45 0.32
C THR A 104 -2.75 18.64 -0.49
N ILE A 105 -2.51 17.82 -1.50
CA ILE A 105 -1.30 17.85 -2.34
C ILE A 105 -1.66 17.83 -3.82
N ASP A 106 -0.80 18.41 -4.66
CA ASP A 106 -0.99 18.40 -6.13
C ASP A 106 -0.51 17.07 -6.74
N VAL A 107 -1.10 15.95 -6.28
CA VAL A 107 -0.90 14.60 -6.82
C VAL A 107 -2.27 13.95 -7.03
N PRO A 108 -2.57 13.40 -8.22
CA PRO A 108 -3.89 12.86 -8.49
C PRO A 108 -4.19 11.62 -7.63
N LEU A 109 -5.43 11.51 -7.17
CA LEU A 109 -6.05 10.31 -6.63
C LEU A 109 -6.64 9.48 -7.76
N ILE A 110 -6.97 8.23 -7.47
CA ILE A 110 -7.65 7.32 -8.41
C ILE A 110 -9.07 7.08 -7.89
N GLU A 111 -10.06 7.50 -8.67
CA GLU A 111 -11.50 7.40 -8.32
C GLU A 111 -11.94 5.96 -8.10
N GLU A 112 -11.44 5.02 -8.89
CA GLU A 112 -11.81 3.61 -8.81
C GLU A 112 -11.25 2.91 -7.57
N CYS A 113 -10.33 3.55 -6.84
CA CYS A 113 -9.75 3.01 -5.62
C CYS A 113 -10.56 3.44 -4.40
N PRO A 114 -11.10 2.51 -3.61
CA PRO A 114 -12.02 2.81 -2.51
C PRO A 114 -11.38 3.60 -1.34
N ILE A 115 -10.06 3.62 -1.26
CA ILE A 115 -9.31 4.40 -0.27
C ILE A 115 -8.12 5.05 -0.94
N ASN A 116 -7.95 6.34 -0.68
CA ASN A 116 -6.82 7.13 -1.13
C ASN A 116 -6.13 7.78 0.08
N ILE A 117 -4.81 7.76 0.11
CA ILE A 117 -4.00 8.27 1.21
C ILE A 117 -2.95 9.22 0.63
N GLU A 118 -2.99 10.48 1.02
CA GLU A 118 -2.04 11.49 0.60
C GLU A 118 -0.85 11.55 1.56
N CYS A 119 0.35 11.52 1.01
CA CYS A 119 1.58 11.45 1.76
C CYS A 119 2.58 12.51 1.32
N GLN A 120 3.20 13.17 2.29
CA GLN A 120 4.39 13.99 2.10
C GLN A 120 5.64 13.20 2.48
N VAL A 121 6.64 13.19 1.61
CA VAL A 121 7.92 12.53 1.88
C VAL A 121 8.64 13.25 3.02
N GLU A 122 8.85 12.56 4.11
CA GLU A 122 9.63 13.05 5.25
C GLU A 122 11.10 12.71 5.10
N GLN A 123 11.38 11.48 4.63
CA GLN A 123 12.74 10.98 4.49
C GLN A 123 12.85 9.96 3.36
N ILE A 124 14.03 9.92 2.73
CA ILE A 124 14.41 8.88 1.78
C ILE A 124 15.67 8.22 2.30
N ILE A 125 15.61 6.91 2.57
CA ILE A 125 16.74 6.12 3.06
C ILE A 125 17.26 5.25 1.93
N LYS A 126 18.52 5.41 1.57
CA LYS A 126 19.19 4.60 0.54
C LYS A 126 19.60 3.26 1.11
N LEU A 127 19.07 2.16 0.53
CA LEU A 127 19.29 0.80 1.02
C LEU A 127 19.98 -0.14 0.01
N GLY A 128 20.35 0.38 -1.16
CA GLY A 128 20.98 -0.42 -2.22
C GLY A 128 20.09 -0.60 -3.45
N SER A 129 19.45 -1.76 -3.65
CA SER A 129 18.60 -1.98 -4.83
C SER A 129 17.32 -1.16 -4.84
N HIS A 130 16.80 -0.79 -3.68
CA HIS A 130 15.63 0.06 -3.49
C HIS A 130 15.96 1.10 -2.42
N ASP A 131 15.35 2.27 -2.56
CA ASP A 131 15.35 3.28 -1.53
C ASP A 131 14.00 3.28 -0.82
N LEU A 132 14.02 3.47 0.49
CA LEU A 132 12.84 3.52 1.34
C LEU A 132 12.37 4.97 1.46
N PHE A 133 11.18 5.25 0.97
CA PHE A 133 10.50 6.52 1.16
C PHE A 133 9.61 6.43 2.40
N ILE A 134 9.81 7.32 3.35
CA ILE A 134 8.96 7.48 4.53
C ILE A 134 8.04 8.66 4.26
N GLY A 135 6.76 8.38 4.11
CA GLY A 135 5.73 9.38 3.83
C GLY A 135 4.86 9.64 5.06
N LYS A 136 4.82 10.90 5.50
CA LYS A 136 3.87 11.37 6.51
C LYS A 136 2.48 11.44 5.89
N VAL A 137 1.51 10.82 6.53
CA VAL A 137 0.11 10.86 6.08
C VAL A 137 -0.45 12.24 6.37
N LEU A 138 -0.99 12.89 5.33
CA LEU A 138 -1.62 14.21 5.42
C LEU A 138 -3.15 14.11 5.39
N CYS A 139 -3.69 13.23 4.53
CA CYS A 139 -5.12 13.05 4.37
C CYS A 139 -5.43 11.60 4.01
N LYS A 140 -6.59 11.11 4.46
CA LYS A 140 -7.15 9.80 4.09
C LYS A 140 -8.58 10.02 3.62
N LEU A 141 -8.88 9.50 2.44
CA LEU A 141 -10.20 9.56 1.83
C LEU A 141 -10.70 8.14 1.65
N ILE A 142 -11.97 7.93 1.89
CA ILE A 142 -12.65 6.63 1.74
C ILE A 142 -13.98 6.85 1.06
N ASP A 143 -14.39 5.93 0.20
CA ASP A 143 -15.70 5.95 -0.42
C ASP A 143 -16.81 6.08 0.63
N SER A 144 -17.75 6.99 0.41
CA SER A 144 -18.81 7.32 1.36
C SER A 144 -19.76 6.15 1.68
N ASN A 145 -19.81 5.15 0.80
CA ASN A 145 -20.61 3.92 0.95
C ASN A 145 -19.89 2.83 1.77
N ILE A 146 -18.62 3.04 2.16
CA ILE A 146 -17.86 2.08 2.95
C ILE A 146 -17.96 2.42 4.44
N ASP A 147 -18.55 1.50 5.21
CA ASP A 147 -18.50 1.58 6.67
C ASP A 147 -17.15 1.09 7.19
N ILE A 148 -16.38 1.98 7.83
CA ILE A 148 -15.06 1.67 8.40
C ILE A 148 -15.10 0.46 9.34
N ARG A 149 -16.20 0.23 10.05
CA ARG A 149 -16.35 -0.88 10.99
C ARG A 149 -16.43 -2.24 10.29
N ASN A 150 -16.92 -2.25 9.04
CA ASN A 150 -17.09 -3.44 8.21
C ASN A 150 -16.21 -3.39 6.94
N MET A 151 -15.19 -2.54 6.92
CA MET A 151 -14.32 -2.31 5.78
C MET A 151 -13.70 -3.60 5.22
N HIS A 152 -13.36 -4.55 6.10
CA HIS A 152 -12.76 -5.83 5.74
C HIS A 152 -13.64 -6.72 4.84
N THR A 153 -14.96 -6.59 4.90
CA THR A 153 -15.90 -7.34 4.05
C THR A 153 -16.21 -6.63 2.74
N MET A 154 -15.95 -5.31 2.67
CA MET A 154 -16.33 -4.47 1.53
C MET A 154 -15.17 -4.23 0.56
N LEU A 155 -13.93 -4.29 1.03
CA LEU A 155 -12.77 -3.88 0.23
C LEU A 155 -12.17 -4.98 -0.64
N THR A 156 -12.27 -6.25 -0.23
CA THR A 156 -11.56 -7.37 -0.89
C THR A 156 -10.15 -6.97 -1.40
N PRO A 157 -9.27 -6.45 -0.52
CA PRO A 157 -7.99 -5.91 -0.94
C PRO A 157 -7.10 -6.99 -1.52
N LEU A 158 -6.28 -6.61 -2.50
CA LEU A 158 -5.33 -7.51 -3.12
C LEU A 158 -4.09 -7.69 -2.27
N THR A 159 -3.57 -8.91 -2.27
CA THR A 159 -2.27 -9.27 -1.73
C THR A 159 -1.41 -9.97 -2.78
N TYR A 160 -0.10 -9.80 -2.65
CA TYR A 160 0.88 -10.44 -3.52
C TYR A 160 1.67 -11.49 -2.77
N PHE A 161 1.65 -12.71 -3.28
CA PHE A 161 2.50 -13.82 -2.85
C PHE A 161 3.15 -14.40 -4.12
N ARG A 162 4.40 -14.03 -4.36
CA ARG A 162 5.12 -14.28 -5.60
C ARG A 162 4.97 -15.74 -6.12
N PRO A 163 4.61 -15.93 -7.40
CA PRO A 163 4.35 -14.91 -8.42
C PRO A 163 2.87 -14.48 -8.52
N ASN A 164 2.01 -14.88 -7.61
CA ASN A 164 0.56 -14.79 -7.72
C ASN A 164 -0.04 -13.66 -6.90
N TYR A 165 -1.23 -13.23 -7.30
CA TYR A 165 -2.08 -12.31 -6.56
C TYR A 165 -3.22 -13.08 -5.89
N TYR A 166 -3.65 -12.59 -4.73
CA TYR A 166 -4.78 -13.14 -3.95
C TYR A 166 -5.65 -12.00 -3.46
N ALA A 167 -6.95 -12.23 -3.40
CA ALA A 167 -7.86 -11.33 -2.71
C ALA A 167 -8.04 -11.79 -1.27
N LEU A 168 -8.08 -10.85 -0.34
CA LEU A 168 -8.51 -11.13 1.01
C LEU A 168 -10.02 -11.34 0.98
N ASN A 169 -10.48 -12.57 1.24
CA ASN A 169 -11.89 -12.92 1.33
C ASN A 169 -12.36 -13.02 2.80
N ASP A 170 -13.65 -13.25 3.00
CA ASP A 170 -14.31 -13.24 4.32
C ASP A 170 -13.94 -14.41 5.26
N ASN A 171 -12.91 -15.16 4.95
CA ASN A 171 -12.43 -16.23 5.82
C ASN A 171 -11.65 -15.66 7.02
N CYS A 172 -12.37 -15.05 7.95
CA CYS A 172 -11.80 -14.53 9.18
C CYS A 172 -11.37 -15.66 10.11
N LEU A 173 -10.08 -15.79 10.35
CA LEU A 173 -9.52 -16.83 11.21
C LEU A 173 -9.52 -16.45 12.69
N GLY A 174 -9.75 -15.19 13.04
CA GLY A 174 -9.75 -14.74 14.43
C GLY A 174 -9.77 -13.23 14.59
N THR A 175 -9.80 -12.78 15.84
CA THR A 175 -9.84 -11.35 16.18
C THR A 175 -8.64 -11.01 17.05
N TYR A 176 -7.98 -9.87 16.76
CA TYR A 176 -6.86 -9.38 17.55
C TYR A 176 -7.21 -9.30 19.04
N GLY A 177 -6.33 -9.84 19.87
CA GLY A 177 -6.52 -9.88 21.32
C GLY A 177 -7.54 -10.91 21.84
N LYS A 178 -8.16 -11.72 20.94
CA LYS A 178 -9.15 -12.74 21.31
C LYS A 178 -8.91 -14.12 20.66
N SER A 179 -7.93 -14.21 19.74
CA SER A 179 -7.70 -15.42 18.94
C SER A 179 -6.65 -16.36 19.52
N PHE A 180 -6.19 -16.12 20.76
CA PHE A 180 -5.33 -17.08 21.41
C PHE A 180 -6.19 -18.19 22.01
N GLY A 181 -6.51 -19.20 21.19
CA GLY A 181 -7.18 -20.45 21.61
C GLY A 181 -6.30 -21.32 22.53
N LEU A 182 -5.41 -20.71 23.28
CA LEU A 182 -4.69 -21.34 24.36
C LEU A 182 -5.67 -21.62 25.48
N THR A 183 -5.88 -22.89 25.75
CA THR A 183 -6.69 -23.42 26.84
C THR A 183 -6.58 -22.54 28.08
N ASN A 184 -7.71 -22.19 28.66
CA ASN A 184 -7.91 -21.33 29.83
C ASN A 184 -7.08 -21.66 31.11
N ARG A 185 -6.04 -22.44 30.99
CA ARG A 185 -5.22 -22.88 32.16
C ARG A 185 -3.93 -22.11 32.40
N SER A 186 -3.48 -21.27 31.47
CA SER A 186 -2.15 -20.61 31.61
C SER A 186 -2.20 -19.07 31.53
N ILE A 187 -3.35 -18.44 31.41
CA ILE A 187 -3.44 -16.99 31.24
C ILE A 187 -4.13 -16.26 32.41
N SER A 188 -4.61 -16.98 33.41
CA SER A 188 -5.29 -16.37 34.59
C SER A 188 -4.36 -15.49 35.44
N GLU A 189 -3.06 -15.46 35.21
CA GLU A 189 -2.09 -14.72 36.06
C GLU A 189 -1.42 -13.52 35.36
N ASN A 190 -1.61 -13.31 34.08
CA ASN A 190 -1.00 -12.14 33.41
C ASN A 190 -2.06 -11.08 33.06
N LYS A 191 -2.00 -9.99 33.81
CA LYS A 191 -2.82 -8.78 33.64
C LYS A 191 -2.83 -8.33 32.18
N ALA A 192 -4.04 -7.98 31.69
CA ALA A 192 -4.26 -7.41 30.38
C ALA A 192 -3.27 -6.27 30.05
N PRO A 193 -2.70 -6.23 28.82
CA PRO A 193 -1.86 -5.12 28.42
C PRO A 193 -2.65 -3.81 28.51
N LYS A 194 -2.04 -2.77 29.08
CA LYS A 194 -2.59 -1.43 29.12
C LYS A 194 -2.88 -0.99 27.68
N LYS A 195 -4.08 -0.47 27.45
CA LYS A 195 -4.47 0.16 26.20
C LYS A 195 -3.44 1.21 25.81
N LEU A 196 -2.88 1.08 24.62
CA LEU A 196 -2.12 2.12 23.92
C LEU A 196 -3.08 3.19 23.41
#